data_8767e3993b824ea8b5d91e21391554bc
#
_entry.id   8767e3993b824ea8b5d91e21391554bc
#
_cell.length_a   1.000
_cell.length_b   1.000
_cell.length_c   1.000
_cell.angle_alpha   90.00
_cell.angle_beta   90.00
_cell.angle_gamma   90.00
#
_symmetry.space_group_name_H-M   'P 1'
#
loop_
_entity.id
_entity.type
_entity.pdbx_description
1 polymer ?
#
loop_
_entity_poly.entity_id
_entity_poly.type
_entity_poly.pdbx_seq_one_letter_code
_entity_poly.pdbx_strand_id
1 'polypeptide(L)'
;GSLAVHHPVALAHMSTMADGIAVGRPGDVPFALVDALVDEVRIVDDEAIARALVLTLERSKLVVEPAGAAGLAAVLDDPASFEPPVVVVVSGGNVDPLLLLRVIRHGLAAGGRYSTLRVRVPDRPGSLAGLLAALAAADANVVEVEHARIDPRLSLNEVEIEVQVETRGLVHRDEVLAALASAGYHVTVT
;
A
#
# COMPACT_ATOMS: atom_id res chain seq x y z
N GLY A 1 -16.51 -12.11 -15.75
CA GLY A 1 -16.79 -12.11 -17.20
C GLY A 1 -16.88 -13.54 -17.73
N SER A 2 -15.73 -14.20 -18.03
CA SER A 2 -15.72 -15.51 -18.74
C SER A 2 -16.54 -16.61 -18.06
N LEU A 3 -16.45 -16.76 -16.73
CA LEU A 3 -17.20 -17.77 -15.99
C LEU A 3 -18.73 -17.58 -16.09
N ALA A 4 -19.19 -16.34 -16.13
CA ALA A 4 -20.65 -16.05 -16.23
C ALA A 4 -21.27 -16.45 -17.57
N VAL A 5 -20.45 -16.65 -18.59
CA VAL A 5 -20.89 -17.00 -19.96
C VAL A 5 -20.31 -18.33 -20.43
N HIS A 6 -19.59 -19.05 -19.58
CA HIS A 6 -18.97 -20.36 -19.85
C HIS A 6 -18.09 -20.40 -21.11
N HIS A 7 -17.45 -19.27 -21.46
CA HIS A 7 -16.43 -19.24 -22.51
C HIS A 7 -15.45 -18.07 -22.28
N PRO A 8 -14.20 -18.18 -22.79
CA PRO A 8 -13.20 -17.13 -22.67
C PRO A 8 -13.64 -15.81 -23.31
N VAL A 9 -13.64 -14.74 -22.53
CA VAL A 9 -13.94 -13.36 -22.97
C VAL A 9 -12.69 -12.51 -22.81
N ALA A 10 -12.40 -11.70 -23.84
CA ALA A 10 -11.30 -10.76 -23.79
C ALA A 10 -11.67 -9.52 -22.94
N LEU A 11 -10.73 -9.04 -22.14
CA LEU A 11 -10.84 -7.77 -21.42
C LEU A 11 -10.39 -6.62 -22.33
N ALA A 12 -11.11 -5.50 -22.26
CA ALA A 12 -10.77 -4.30 -23.02
C ALA A 12 -9.54 -3.57 -22.44
N HIS A 13 -9.40 -3.58 -21.11
CA HIS A 13 -8.32 -2.96 -20.39
C HIS A 13 -7.90 -3.80 -19.21
N MET A 14 -6.60 -3.77 -18.90
CA MET A 14 -6.00 -4.31 -17.68
C MET A 14 -4.97 -3.33 -17.17
N SER A 15 -4.96 -3.14 -15.85
CA SER A 15 -3.94 -2.37 -15.15
C SER A 15 -3.80 -2.99 -13.77
N THR A 16 -2.66 -3.63 -13.52
CA THR A 16 -2.33 -4.22 -12.22
C THR A 16 -0.81 -4.40 -12.12
N MET A 17 -0.29 -4.37 -10.90
CA MET A 17 1.09 -4.73 -10.63
C MET A 17 1.35 -6.25 -10.78
N ALA A 18 0.32 -7.07 -10.77
CA ALA A 18 0.40 -8.53 -10.91
C ALA A 18 0.46 -8.93 -12.40
N ASP A 19 1.49 -8.48 -13.11
CA ASP A 19 1.68 -8.70 -14.54
C ASP A 19 1.75 -10.18 -14.93
N GLY A 20 2.29 -11.04 -14.06
CA GLY A 20 2.35 -12.49 -14.27
C GLY A 20 0.99 -13.17 -14.44
N ILE A 21 -0.10 -12.55 -13.95
CA ILE A 21 -1.48 -13.03 -14.15
C ILE A 21 -2.34 -12.05 -14.98
N ALA A 22 -1.77 -10.97 -15.47
CA ALA A 22 -2.46 -9.99 -16.30
C ALA A 22 -2.64 -10.49 -17.74
N VAL A 23 -3.50 -11.48 -17.94
CA VAL A 23 -3.80 -12.10 -19.22
C VAL A 23 -5.13 -11.57 -19.75
N GLY A 24 -5.09 -10.88 -20.90
CA GLY A 24 -6.26 -10.19 -21.47
C GLY A 24 -7.40 -11.12 -21.90
N ARG A 25 -7.12 -12.38 -22.21
CA ARG A 25 -8.11 -13.42 -22.50
C ARG A 25 -7.61 -14.75 -21.96
N PRO A 26 -8.39 -15.48 -21.18
CA PRO A 26 -8.01 -16.84 -20.75
C PRO A 26 -7.79 -17.76 -21.98
N GLY A 27 -6.81 -18.63 -21.91
CA GLY A 27 -6.64 -19.70 -22.89
C GLY A 27 -7.81 -20.70 -22.81
N ASP A 28 -8.17 -21.30 -23.95
CA ASP A 28 -9.36 -22.17 -24.02
C ASP A 28 -9.22 -23.42 -23.13
N VAL A 29 -8.04 -24.06 -23.11
CA VAL A 29 -7.78 -25.25 -22.28
C VAL A 29 -7.73 -24.93 -20.78
N PRO A 30 -6.94 -23.93 -20.31
CA PRO A 30 -6.97 -23.54 -18.91
C PRO A 30 -8.37 -23.10 -18.45
N PHE A 31 -9.10 -22.37 -19.29
CA PHE A 31 -10.45 -21.92 -18.95
C PHE A 31 -11.41 -23.10 -18.75
N ALA A 32 -11.37 -24.12 -19.63
CA ALA A 32 -12.23 -25.30 -19.49
C ALA A 32 -11.97 -26.04 -18.16
N LEU A 33 -10.73 -26.09 -17.69
CA LEU A 33 -10.38 -26.66 -16.40
C LEU A 33 -10.87 -25.81 -15.23
N VAL A 34 -10.72 -24.49 -15.34
CA VAL A 34 -11.22 -23.57 -14.31
C VAL A 34 -12.74 -23.62 -14.22
N ASP A 35 -13.46 -23.61 -15.34
CA ASP A 35 -14.93 -23.69 -15.37
C ASP A 35 -15.46 -25.01 -14.81
N ALA A 36 -14.70 -26.09 -14.93
CA ALA A 36 -15.11 -27.41 -14.45
C ALA A 36 -14.71 -27.74 -13.00
N LEU A 37 -13.60 -27.16 -12.50
CA LEU A 37 -12.95 -27.65 -11.27
C LEU A 37 -12.84 -26.58 -10.17
N VAL A 38 -13.02 -25.29 -10.48
CA VAL A 38 -12.86 -24.20 -9.52
C VAL A 38 -14.21 -23.79 -8.96
N ASP A 39 -14.35 -23.89 -7.65
CA ASP A 39 -15.59 -23.55 -6.94
C ASP A 39 -15.87 -22.05 -6.96
N GLU A 40 -14.83 -21.22 -6.77
CA GLU A 40 -14.96 -19.76 -6.69
C GLU A 40 -13.74 -19.03 -7.23
N VAL A 41 -13.95 -17.86 -7.86
CA VAL A 41 -12.88 -16.92 -8.24
C VAL A 41 -13.11 -15.62 -7.50
N ARG A 42 -12.11 -15.21 -6.72
CA ARG A 42 -12.08 -13.94 -5.98
C ARG A 42 -11.22 -12.90 -6.68
N ILE A 43 -11.61 -11.66 -6.54
CA ILE A 43 -10.87 -10.51 -7.09
C ILE A 43 -10.24 -9.77 -5.93
N VAL A 44 -8.95 -9.46 -6.07
CA VAL A 44 -8.18 -8.63 -5.13
C VAL A 44 -7.61 -7.43 -5.85
N ASP A 45 -7.45 -6.32 -5.15
CA ASP A 45 -6.80 -5.12 -5.68
C ASP A 45 -5.28 -5.12 -5.45
N ASP A 46 -4.61 -4.16 -6.08
CA ASP A 46 -3.16 -4.01 -5.97
C ASP A 46 -2.70 -3.66 -4.54
N GLU A 47 -3.55 -2.98 -3.75
CA GLU A 47 -3.25 -2.65 -2.35
C GLU A 47 -3.27 -3.88 -1.45
N ALA A 48 -4.23 -4.77 -1.65
CA ALA A 48 -4.27 -6.06 -0.96
C ALA A 48 -3.05 -6.92 -1.31
N ILE A 49 -2.67 -6.96 -2.59
CA ILE A 49 -1.46 -7.65 -3.05
C ILE A 49 -0.20 -7.06 -2.42
N ALA A 50 -0.07 -5.73 -2.37
CA ALA A 50 1.07 -5.07 -1.76
C ALA A 50 1.19 -5.39 -0.26
N ARG A 51 0.07 -5.37 0.49
CA ARG A 51 0.04 -5.79 1.89
C ARG A 51 0.47 -7.26 2.08
N ALA A 52 0.00 -8.15 1.20
CA ALA A 52 0.35 -9.57 1.23
C ALA A 52 1.85 -9.79 0.97
N LEU A 53 2.44 -9.06 0.02
CA LEU A 53 3.87 -9.10 -0.29
C LEU A 53 4.71 -8.66 0.91
N VAL A 54 4.38 -7.53 1.53
CA VAL A 54 5.10 -7.04 2.71
C VAL A 54 5.00 -8.06 3.85
N LEU A 55 3.81 -8.61 4.10
CA LEU A 55 3.62 -9.63 5.14
C LEU A 55 4.44 -10.89 4.86
N THR A 56 4.47 -11.36 3.61
CA THR A 56 5.25 -12.55 3.21
C THR A 56 6.74 -12.31 3.42
N LEU A 57 7.24 -11.14 3.03
CA LEU A 57 8.63 -10.75 3.24
C LEU A 57 8.98 -10.67 4.75
N GLU A 58 8.12 -10.04 5.55
CA GLU A 58 8.36 -9.82 6.98
C GLU A 58 8.23 -11.10 7.82
N ARG A 59 7.23 -11.92 7.54
CA ARG A 59 6.90 -13.08 8.39
C ARG A 59 7.52 -14.37 7.88
N SER A 60 7.49 -14.61 6.57
CA SER A 60 7.97 -15.85 5.96
C SER A 60 9.39 -15.74 5.40
N LYS A 61 9.95 -14.52 5.28
CA LYS A 61 11.26 -14.24 4.66
C LYS A 61 11.34 -14.71 3.21
N LEU A 62 10.20 -14.74 2.52
CA LEU A 62 10.09 -15.11 1.13
C LEU A 62 9.95 -13.86 0.25
N VAL A 63 10.71 -13.83 -0.82
CA VAL A 63 10.52 -12.85 -1.91
C VAL A 63 9.58 -13.49 -2.92
N VAL A 64 8.44 -12.86 -3.14
CA VAL A 64 7.38 -13.34 -4.01
C VAL A 64 7.05 -12.25 -5.01
N GLU A 65 6.74 -12.62 -6.26
CA GLU A 65 6.21 -11.66 -7.23
C GLU A 65 4.73 -11.32 -6.93
N PRO A 66 4.22 -10.16 -7.39
CA PRO A 66 2.85 -9.74 -7.11
C PRO A 66 1.79 -10.77 -7.48
N ALA A 67 1.95 -11.42 -8.64
CA ALA A 67 1.04 -12.47 -9.09
C ALA A 67 0.98 -13.67 -8.12
N GLY A 68 2.14 -14.06 -7.55
CA GLY A 68 2.24 -15.15 -6.59
C GLY A 68 1.66 -14.84 -5.21
N ALA A 69 1.45 -13.58 -4.87
CA ALA A 69 0.88 -13.14 -3.61
C ALA A 69 -0.64 -12.97 -3.64
N ALA A 70 -1.28 -13.04 -4.82
CA ALA A 70 -2.72 -12.77 -4.98
C ALA A 70 -3.61 -13.68 -4.13
N GLY A 71 -3.27 -14.98 -4.01
CA GLY A 71 -4.00 -15.91 -3.15
C GLY A 71 -3.93 -15.53 -1.67
N LEU A 72 -2.76 -15.10 -1.18
CA LEU A 72 -2.61 -14.62 0.19
C LEU A 72 -3.38 -13.31 0.41
N ALA A 73 -3.38 -12.42 -0.57
CA ALA A 73 -4.14 -11.18 -0.51
C ALA A 73 -5.64 -11.44 -0.28
N ALA A 74 -6.23 -12.41 -1.00
CA ALA A 74 -7.63 -12.78 -0.83
C ALA A 74 -7.94 -13.29 0.58
N VAL A 75 -7.06 -14.09 1.18
CA VAL A 75 -7.23 -14.58 2.55
C VAL A 75 -7.10 -13.48 3.58
N LEU A 76 -6.18 -12.52 3.36
CA LEU A 76 -5.97 -11.40 4.29
C LEU A 76 -7.10 -10.37 4.26
N ASP A 77 -7.71 -10.17 3.11
CA ASP A 77 -8.81 -9.21 2.95
C ASP A 77 -10.09 -9.67 3.64
N ASP A 78 -10.42 -10.96 3.56
CA ASP A 78 -11.60 -11.53 4.20
C ASP A 78 -11.31 -12.92 4.76
N PRO A 79 -10.56 -13.01 5.87
CA PRO A 79 -10.18 -14.29 6.46
C PRO A 79 -11.38 -15.09 6.99
N ALA A 80 -12.47 -14.42 7.33
CA ALA A 80 -13.66 -15.07 7.88
C ALA A 80 -14.46 -15.86 6.83
N SER A 81 -14.25 -15.60 5.55
CA SER A 81 -14.91 -16.31 4.45
C SER A 81 -14.24 -17.63 4.08
N PHE A 82 -13.15 -18.00 4.75
CA PHE A 82 -12.42 -19.25 4.51
C PHE A 82 -12.54 -20.18 5.70
N GLU A 83 -12.93 -21.44 5.46
CA GLU A 83 -12.95 -22.46 6.50
C GLU A 83 -11.54 -23.06 6.69
N PRO A 84 -11.01 -23.08 7.91
CA PRO A 84 -9.72 -23.72 8.18
C PRO A 84 -9.78 -25.26 8.04
N PRO A 85 -8.67 -25.89 7.60
CA PRO A 85 -7.38 -25.32 7.30
C PRO A 85 -7.31 -24.65 5.92
N VAL A 86 -6.68 -23.46 5.81
CA VAL A 86 -6.45 -22.76 4.56
C VAL A 86 -5.02 -22.99 4.07
N VAL A 87 -4.88 -23.45 2.83
CA VAL A 87 -3.57 -23.59 2.18
C VAL A 87 -3.49 -22.62 1.01
N VAL A 88 -2.49 -21.75 1.05
CA VAL A 88 -2.24 -20.79 -0.02
C VAL A 88 -0.98 -21.20 -0.78
N VAL A 89 -1.12 -21.33 -2.10
CA VAL A 89 0.03 -21.55 -2.97
C VAL A 89 0.68 -20.19 -3.26
N VAL A 90 1.90 -20.03 -2.77
CA VAL A 90 2.73 -18.86 -3.04
C VAL A 90 3.71 -19.24 -4.14
N SER A 91 3.65 -18.58 -5.28
CA SER A 91 4.41 -18.92 -6.47
C SER A 91 5.11 -17.70 -7.08
N GLY A 92 6.20 -17.97 -7.84
CA GLY A 92 6.94 -16.90 -8.52
C GLY A 92 7.82 -16.05 -7.60
N GLY A 93 9.05 -15.85 -7.99
CA GLY A 93 10.03 -15.00 -7.27
C GLY A 93 10.81 -14.11 -8.24
N ASN A 94 10.44 -14.09 -9.52
CA ASN A 94 11.09 -13.29 -10.54
C ASN A 94 10.52 -11.86 -10.54
N VAL A 95 10.88 -11.09 -9.54
CA VAL A 95 10.45 -9.70 -9.38
C VAL A 95 11.62 -8.75 -9.65
N ASP A 96 11.38 -7.72 -10.45
CA ASP A 96 12.34 -6.64 -10.63
C ASP A 96 12.59 -5.90 -9.31
N PRO A 97 13.86 -5.65 -8.89
CA PRO A 97 14.16 -4.99 -7.64
C PRO A 97 13.54 -3.58 -7.49
N LEU A 98 13.41 -2.82 -8.59
CA LEU A 98 12.77 -1.50 -8.55
C LEU A 98 11.25 -1.63 -8.41
N LEU A 99 10.65 -2.66 -9.02
CA LEU A 99 9.26 -2.99 -8.79
C LEU A 99 9.04 -3.39 -7.32
N LEU A 100 9.88 -4.27 -6.78
CA LEU A 100 9.82 -4.70 -5.38
C LEU A 100 9.94 -3.51 -4.42
N LEU A 101 10.86 -2.58 -4.66
CA LEU A 101 11.00 -1.37 -3.87
C LEU A 101 9.71 -0.53 -3.87
N ARG A 102 9.09 -0.35 -5.04
CA ARG A 102 7.81 0.39 -5.16
C ARG A 102 6.68 -0.32 -4.41
N VAL A 103 6.60 -1.63 -4.56
CA VAL A 103 5.58 -2.46 -3.89
C VAL A 103 5.74 -2.41 -2.38
N ILE A 104 6.97 -2.53 -1.87
CA ILE A 104 7.24 -2.43 -0.42
C ILE A 104 6.82 -1.05 0.09
N ARG A 105 7.22 0.03 -0.56
CA ARG A 105 6.81 1.39 -0.18
C ARG A 105 5.29 1.55 -0.18
N HIS A 106 4.63 1.06 -1.22
CA HIS A 106 3.17 1.12 -1.34
C HIS A 106 2.48 0.30 -0.25
N GLY A 107 2.94 -0.93 0.01
CA GLY A 107 2.40 -1.77 1.07
C GLY A 107 2.63 -1.22 2.48
N LEU A 108 3.78 -0.57 2.72
CA LEU A 108 4.06 0.11 3.98
C LEU A 108 3.13 1.33 4.16
N ALA A 109 2.87 2.08 3.09
CA ALA A 109 1.94 3.20 3.11
C ALA A 109 0.49 2.73 3.36
N ALA A 110 0.02 1.73 2.63
CA ALA A 110 -1.30 1.12 2.82
C ALA A 110 -1.48 0.54 4.24
N GLY A 111 -0.41 -0.01 4.82
CA GLY A 111 -0.37 -0.47 6.21
C GLY A 111 -0.26 0.64 7.25
N GLY A 112 -0.19 1.91 6.85
CA GLY A 112 -0.01 3.06 7.73
C GLY A 112 1.34 3.08 8.44
N ARG A 113 2.36 2.39 7.90
CA ARG A 113 3.71 2.36 8.47
C ARG A 113 4.64 3.41 7.85
N TYR A 114 4.21 4.00 6.75
CA TYR A 114 4.90 5.05 6.04
C TYR A 114 3.88 6.07 5.57
N SER A 115 4.09 7.35 5.86
CA SER A 115 3.16 8.41 5.49
C SER A 115 3.94 9.68 5.13
N THR A 116 3.46 10.38 4.12
CA THR A 116 3.94 11.72 3.79
C THR A 116 2.95 12.74 4.36
N LEU A 117 3.45 13.61 5.22
CA LEU A 117 2.68 14.65 5.90
C LEU A 117 3.06 16.00 5.33
N ARG A 118 2.09 16.79 4.87
CA ARG A 118 2.27 18.20 4.52
C ARG A 118 1.75 19.08 5.63
N VAL A 119 2.62 19.92 6.15
CA VAL A 119 2.33 20.77 7.31
C VAL A 119 2.70 22.21 6.98
N ARG A 120 1.72 23.12 7.10
CA ARG A 120 1.99 24.55 6.96
C ARG A 120 2.36 25.15 8.31
N VAL A 121 3.46 25.88 8.31
CA VAL A 121 3.96 26.55 9.52
C VAL A 121 4.40 27.98 9.18
N PRO A 122 4.43 28.89 10.17
CA PRO A 122 4.98 30.23 9.97
C PRO A 122 6.45 30.18 9.53
N ASP A 123 6.85 31.03 8.56
CA ASP A 123 8.25 31.14 8.14
C ASP A 123 9.07 31.95 9.15
N ARG A 124 9.45 31.29 10.24
CA ARG A 124 10.25 31.87 11.32
C ARG A 124 11.19 30.84 11.94
N PRO A 125 12.30 31.27 12.52
CA PRO A 125 13.20 30.39 13.25
C PRO A 125 12.45 29.58 14.33
N GLY A 126 12.72 28.28 14.39
CA GLY A 126 12.14 27.37 15.35
C GLY A 126 10.86 26.63 14.87
N SER A 127 10.16 27.08 13.81
CA SER A 127 8.94 26.41 13.34
C SER A 127 9.17 24.95 12.93
N LEU A 128 10.20 24.67 12.13
CA LEU A 128 10.58 23.30 11.78
C LEU A 128 11.00 22.50 13.02
N ALA A 129 11.80 23.09 13.90
CA ALA A 129 12.26 22.41 15.11
C ALA A 129 11.07 22.03 16.03
N GLY A 130 10.06 22.90 16.15
CA GLY A 130 8.84 22.61 16.88
C GLY A 130 8.03 21.47 16.29
N LEU A 131 7.90 21.40 14.96
CA LEU A 131 7.23 20.30 14.27
C LEU A 131 7.96 18.96 14.51
N LEU A 132 9.29 18.97 14.36
CA LEU A 132 10.09 17.75 14.59
C LEU A 132 10.04 17.29 16.04
N ALA A 133 10.01 18.22 17.00
CA ALA A 133 9.83 17.89 18.41
C ALA A 133 8.45 17.28 18.70
N ALA A 134 7.38 17.76 18.06
CA ALA A 134 6.05 17.20 18.18
C ALA A 134 5.96 15.78 17.59
N LEU A 135 6.59 15.54 16.44
CA LEU A 135 6.69 14.20 15.85
C LEU A 135 7.47 13.23 16.75
N ALA A 136 8.59 13.67 17.30
CA ALA A 136 9.39 12.87 18.23
C ALA A 136 8.62 12.56 19.53
N ALA A 137 7.86 13.50 20.06
CA ALA A 137 7.01 13.28 21.24
C ALA A 137 5.87 12.29 20.97
N ALA A 138 5.41 12.18 19.72
CA ALA A 138 4.45 11.19 19.26
C ALA A 138 5.09 9.85 18.83
N ASP A 139 6.39 9.66 19.07
CA ASP A 139 7.16 8.44 18.76
C ASP A 139 7.19 8.09 17.27
N ALA A 140 7.05 9.10 16.41
CA ALA A 140 7.17 8.96 14.96
C ALA A 140 8.62 9.17 14.54
N ASN A 141 9.16 8.23 13.74
CA ASN A 141 10.49 8.37 13.15
C ASN A 141 10.42 9.19 11.87
N VAL A 142 11.28 10.22 11.73
CA VAL A 142 11.35 11.06 10.53
C VAL A 142 12.36 10.46 9.55
N VAL A 143 11.90 10.20 8.33
CA VAL A 143 12.71 9.63 7.24
C VAL A 143 13.30 10.73 6.37
N GLU A 144 12.48 11.69 5.99
CA GLU A 144 12.86 12.77 5.09
C GLU A 144 12.09 14.04 5.42
N VAL A 145 12.71 15.20 5.18
CA VAL A 145 12.10 16.51 5.35
C VAL A 145 12.40 17.36 4.14
N GLU A 146 11.35 17.80 3.46
CA GLU A 146 11.44 18.80 2.42
C GLU A 146 10.83 20.12 2.90
N HIS A 147 11.47 21.23 2.62
CA HIS A 147 11.06 22.55 3.07
C HIS A 147 10.80 23.47 1.86
N ALA A 148 9.55 23.58 1.44
CA ALA A 148 9.13 24.42 0.32
C ALA A 148 8.75 25.83 0.80
N ARG A 149 9.53 26.83 0.38
CA ARG A 149 9.31 28.25 0.69
C ARG A 149 8.59 29.00 -0.41
N ILE A 150 8.57 28.47 -1.62
CA ILE A 150 8.03 29.14 -2.81
C ILE A 150 6.96 28.26 -3.40
N ASP A 151 5.70 28.48 -3.00
CA ASP A 151 4.53 27.90 -3.62
C ASP A 151 3.45 28.99 -3.73
N PRO A 152 2.83 29.18 -4.91
CA PRO A 152 1.76 30.18 -5.09
C PRO A 152 0.54 29.99 -4.17
N ARG A 153 0.40 28.82 -3.55
CA ARG A 153 -0.67 28.50 -2.62
C ARG A 153 -0.40 28.89 -1.17
N LEU A 154 0.83 29.34 -0.85
CA LEU A 154 1.25 29.73 0.47
C LEU A 154 1.08 31.25 0.68
N SER A 155 0.74 31.66 1.91
CA SER A 155 0.82 33.05 2.33
C SER A 155 2.29 33.50 2.43
N LEU A 156 2.56 34.80 2.31
CA LEU A 156 3.93 35.35 2.35
C LEU A 156 4.72 34.99 3.62
N ASN A 157 4.02 34.69 4.71
CA ASN A 157 4.60 34.39 6.02
C ASN A 157 4.53 32.90 6.40
N GLU A 158 4.21 32.04 5.45
CA GLU A 158 4.06 30.59 5.65
C GLU A 158 5.00 29.81 4.74
N VAL A 159 5.37 28.64 5.23
CA VAL A 159 6.10 27.63 4.47
C VAL A 159 5.40 26.30 4.60
N GLU A 160 5.50 25.47 3.58
CA GLU A 160 5.05 24.08 3.63
C GLU A 160 6.25 23.17 3.88
N ILE A 161 6.10 22.33 4.90
CA ILE A 161 7.08 21.30 5.24
C ILE A 161 6.44 19.97 4.86
N GLU A 162 7.06 19.25 3.95
CA GLU A 162 6.74 17.87 3.65
C GLU A 162 7.65 16.96 4.48
N VAL A 163 7.04 16.14 5.34
CA VAL A 163 7.77 15.23 6.22
C VAL A 163 7.32 13.81 5.92
N GLN A 164 8.27 12.95 5.60
CA GLN A 164 8.05 11.52 5.51
C GLN A 164 8.32 10.88 6.87
N VAL A 165 7.33 10.15 7.39
CA VAL A 165 7.39 9.54 8.72
C VAL A 165 7.12 8.05 8.67
N GLU A 166 7.83 7.31 9.54
CA GLU A 166 7.53 5.93 9.87
C GLU A 166 6.69 5.86 11.14
N THR A 167 5.68 5.02 11.13
CA THR A 167 4.80 4.72 12.25
C THR A 167 4.67 3.20 12.43
N ARG A 168 4.06 2.75 13.52
CA ARG A 168 3.87 1.32 13.83
C ARG A 168 2.62 0.71 13.17
N GLY A 169 1.93 1.45 12.32
CA GLY A 169 0.71 1.04 11.64
C GLY A 169 -0.39 2.09 11.75
N LEU A 170 -1.60 1.76 11.25
CA LEU A 170 -2.72 2.70 11.13
C LEU A 170 -3.09 3.37 12.45
N VAL A 171 -3.18 2.61 13.54
CA VAL A 171 -3.54 3.16 14.87
C VAL A 171 -2.51 4.20 15.32
N HIS A 172 -1.23 3.87 15.27
CA HIS A 172 -0.17 4.80 15.66
C HIS A 172 -0.10 6.03 14.72
N ARG A 173 -0.32 5.85 13.42
CA ARG A 173 -0.43 6.97 12.48
C ARG A 173 -1.53 7.95 12.90
N ASP A 174 -2.70 7.43 13.26
CA ASP A 174 -3.84 8.25 13.67
C ASP A 174 -3.56 8.95 15.01
N GLU A 175 -2.84 8.32 15.94
CA GLU A 175 -2.34 8.94 17.18
C GLU A 175 -1.36 10.10 16.88
N VAL A 176 -0.43 9.91 15.95
CA VAL A 176 0.52 10.95 15.51
C VAL A 176 -0.23 12.14 14.91
N LEU A 177 -1.21 11.89 14.03
CA LEU A 177 -2.02 12.96 13.44
C LEU A 177 -2.82 13.72 14.50
N ALA A 178 -3.41 13.02 15.46
CA ALA A 178 -4.14 13.65 16.58
C ALA A 178 -3.22 14.48 17.49
N ALA A 179 -2.00 14.01 17.75
CA ALA A 179 -1.01 14.74 18.53
C ALA A 179 -0.57 16.04 17.83
N LEU A 180 -0.31 15.98 16.51
CA LEU A 180 0.02 17.16 15.72
C LEU A 180 -1.13 18.16 15.68
N ALA A 181 -2.38 17.70 15.50
CA ALA A 181 -3.56 18.55 15.51
C ALA A 181 -3.73 19.22 16.88
N SER A 182 -3.52 18.50 17.99
CA SER A 182 -3.57 19.03 19.35
C SER A 182 -2.47 20.06 19.64
N ALA A 183 -1.32 19.94 18.98
CA ALA A 183 -0.23 20.90 19.02
C ALA A 183 -0.47 22.12 18.10
N GLY A 184 -1.61 22.20 17.41
CA GLY A 184 -2.00 23.30 16.55
C GLY A 184 -1.50 23.22 15.11
N TYR A 185 -0.99 22.06 14.66
CA TYR A 185 -0.58 21.88 13.27
C TYR A 185 -1.75 21.43 12.39
N HIS A 186 -1.87 22.04 11.22
CA HIS A 186 -2.76 21.57 10.15
C HIS A 186 -1.98 20.63 9.23
N VAL A 187 -2.38 19.36 9.24
CA VAL A 187 -1.69 18.29 8.53
C VAL A 187 -2.56 17.76 7.41
N THR A 188 -1.99 17.62 6.22
CA THR A 188 -2.57 16.86 5.10
C THR A 188 -1.72 15.63 4.85
N VAL A 189 -2.35 14.46 4.77
CA VAL A 189 -1.68 13.20 4.41
C VAL A 189 -1.77 13.02 2.91
N THR A 190 -0.65 12.67 2.26
CA THR A 190 -0.57 12.44 0.80
C THR A 190 0.00 11.06 0.49
#